data_12d7a3c88455500e96eb7236d1db1c64
#
_entry.id   12d7a3c88455500e96eb7236d1db1c64
#
_cell.length_a   1.000
_cell.length_b   1.000
_cell.length_c   1.000
_cell.angle_alpha   90.00
_cell.angle_beta   90.00
_cell.angle_gamma   90.00
#
_symmetry.space_group_name_H-M   'P 1'
#
loop_
_entity.id
_entity.type
_entity.pdbx_description
1 polymer ?
#
loop_
_entity_poly.entity_id
_entity_poly.type
_entity_poly.pdbx_seq_one_letter_code
_entity_poly.pdbx_strand_id
1 'polypeptide(L)'
;TSAIMLSGETAAGRYPVESVKTMDAIARRTESDINHVKRMAQMAGGRNRLSVAAATAHAACTTAEDIGADAILTVSQRGITAQMVSRFRPAATVVALLLDPQVQRQMALYWGLVPITMPRASSTDQLVDLAIQSAQEAGLVKHGDLVVVTAGVPVGISGTTNMIRIAQVGGSLVNAIGVGSQIASGPLCICRTLEDIPEKFHPGDVLVVPYTNNEVLPWLRQAAAIVSEEASADCHTATVGLLLNKPVIVAASDATRRLKDGTFVSVDCARGIVQ
;
A
#
# COMPACT_ATOMS: atom_id res chain seq x y z
N THR A 1 -20.09 7.37 -19.80
CA THR A 1 -19.40 8.63 -20.16
C THR A 1 -18.25 8.84 -19.19
N SER A 2 -17.05 9.14 -19.68
CA SER A 2 -15.86 9.40 -18.84
C SER A 2 -15.62 10.89 -18.67
N ALA A 3 -16.05 11.71 -19.62
CA ALA A 3 -16.01 13.16 -19.56
C ALA A 3 -17.27 13.74 -20.24
N ILE A 4 -17.66 14.92 -19.82
CA ILE A 4 -18.74 15.70 -20.42
C ILE A 4 -18.17 17.05 -20.86
N MET A 5 -18.77 17.64 -21.88
CA MET A 5 -18.31 18.90 -22.45
C MET A 5 -19.47 19.89 -22.54
N LEU A 6 -19.22 21.12 -22.15
CA LEU A 6 -20.03 22.27 -22.48
C LEU A 6 -19.45 22.96 -23.71
N SER A 7 -20.28 23.61 -24.50
CA SER A 7 -19.88 24.27 -25.74
C SER A 7 -20.30 25.75 -25.73
N GLY A 8 -21.36 26.10 -26.43
CA GLY A 8 -21.86 27.48 -26.55
C GLY A 8 -22.22 28.12 -25.21
N GLU A 9 -22.65 27.33 -24.24
CA GLU A 9 -23.04 27.75 -22.90
C GLU A 9 -21.90 28.43 -22.15
N THR A 10 -20.66 27.98 -22.39
CA THR A 10 -19.45 28.51 -21.77
C THR A 10 -18.62 29.39 -22.70
N ALA A 11 -18.60 29.08 -24.01
CA ALA A 11 -17.77 29.79 -24.98
C ALA A 11 -18.35 31.17 -25.38
N ALA A 12 -19.68 31.30 -25.47
CA ALA A 12 -20.38 32.52 -25.91
C ALA A 12 -21.64 32.82 -25.09
N GLY A 13 -22.00 31.94 -24.13
CA GLY A 13 -23.21 32.10 -23.31
C GLY A 13 -23.09 33.23 -22.29
N ARG A 14 -24.24 33.72 -21.84
CA ARG A 14 -24.34 34.80 -20.85
C ARG A 14 -23.90 34.37 -19.43
N TYR A 15 -23.97 33.06 -19.13
CA TYR A 15 -23.78 32.51 -17.79
C TYR A 15 -22.78 31.33 -17.78
N PRO A 16 -21.51 31.54 -18.18
CA PRO A 16 -20.54 30.44 -18.35
C PRO A 16 -20.19 29.75 -17.03
N VAL A 17 -20.06 30.49 -15.93
CA VAL A 17 -19.72 29.93 -14.61
C VAL A 17 -20.89 29.13 -14.06
N GLU A 18 -22.11 29.65 -14.18
CA GLU A 18 -23.34 28.98 -13.74
C GLU A 18 -23.59 27.70 -14.53
N SER A 19 -23.26 27.67 -15.81
CA SER A 19 -23.36 26.49 -16.67
C SER A 19 -22.45 25.37 -16.15
N VAL A 20 -21.21 25.67 -15.80
CA VAL A 20 -20.25 24.68 -15.21
C VAL A 20 -20.73 24.22 -13.85
N LYS A 21 -21.18 25.13 -12.97
CA LYS A 21 -21.71 24.75 -11.64
C LYS A 21 -22.94 23.85 -11.75
N THR A 22 -23.85 24.14 -12.68
CA THR A 22 -25.04 23.31 -12.91
C THR A 22 -24.64 21.92 -13.43
N MET A 23 -23.69 21.86 -14.38
CA MET A 23 -23.16 20.60 -14.89
C MET A 23 -22.52 19.76 -13.77
N ASP A 24 -21.70 20.37 -12.91
CA ASP A 24 -21.08 19.69 -11.76
C ASP A 24 -22.15 19.16 -10.78
N ALA A 25 -23.15 19.97 -10.46
CA ALA A 25 -24.25 19.56 -9.58
C ALA A 25 -25.05 18.36 -10.14
N ILE A 26 -25.33 18.36 -11.44
CA ILE A 26 -26.02 17.26 -12.14
C ILE A 26 -25.12 16.01 -12.13
N ALA A 27 -23.83 16.15 -12.42
CA ALA A 27 -22.90 15.03 -12.42
C ALA A 27 -22.83 14.38 -11.03
N ARG A 28 -22.62 15.16 -9.97
CA ARG A 28 -22.59 14.68 -8.58
C ARG A 28 -23.89 13.98 -8.17
N ARG A 29 -25.04 14.57 -8.51
CA ARG A 29 -26.35 13.96 -8.21
C ARG A 29 -26.52 12.62 -8.93
N THR A 30 -26.13 12.55 -10.20
CA THR A 30 -26.20 11.30 -10.98
C THR A 30 -25.25 10.24 -10.44
N GLU A 31 -24.03 10.63 -10.03
CA GLU A 31 -23.05 9.72 -9.48
C GLU A 31 -23.46 9.13 -8.13
N SER A 32 -24.17 9.91 -7.28
CA SER A 32 -24.69 9.40 -6.00
C SER A 32 -25.74 8.29 -6.14
N ASP A 33 -26.35 8.14 -7.31
CA ASP A 33 -27.34 7.10 -7.59
C ASP A 33 -26.75 5.86 -8.28
N ILE A 34 -25.41 5.83 -8.50
CA ILE A 34 -24.75 4.69 -9.13
C ILE A 34 -24.69 3.52 -8.14
N ASN A 35 -25.29 2.39 -8.52
CA ASN A 35 -25.07 1.13 -7.84
C ASN A 35 -23.79 0.48 -8.42
N HIS A 36 -22.66 0.72 -7.76
CA HIS A 36 -21.33 0.28 -8.21
C HIS A 36 -21.25 -1.25 -8.32
N VAL A 37 -21.77 -2.00 -7.34
CA VAL A 37 -21.78 -3.48 -7.31
C VAL A 37 -22.55 -4.04 -8.50
N LYS A 38 -23.79 -3.59 -8.73
CA LYS A 38 -24.61 -4.04 -9.86
C LYS A 38 -23.95 -3.72 -11.20
N ARG A 39 -23.37 -2.53 -11.33
CA ARG A 39 -22.68 -2.10 -12.55
C ARG A 39 -21.46 -2.95 -12.83
N MET A 40 -20.65 -3.24 -11.83
CA MET A 40 -19.44 -4.06 -11.94
C MET A 40 -19.81 -5.49 -12.38
N ALA A 41 -20.82 -6.09 -11.77
CA ALA A 41 -21.33 -7.41 -12.14
C ALA A 41 -21.84 -7.47 -13.60
N GLN A 42 -22.54 -6.44 -14.07
CA GLN A 42 -23.00 -6.36 -15.45
C GLN A 42 -21.85 -6.28 -16.47
N MET A 43 -20.76 -5.58 -16.12
CA MET A 43 -19.60 -5.45 -17.01
C MET A 43 -18.76 -6.74 -17.06
N ALA A 44 -18.74 -7.53 -15.99
CA ALA A 44 -18.08 -8.83 -15.95
C ALA A 44 -18.87 -9.94 -16.67
N GLY A 45 -20.20 -9.85 -16.70
CA GLY A 45 -21.09 -10.87 -17.26
C GLY A 45 -21.15 -10.96 -18.79
N GLY A 46 -20.33 -10.21 -19.52
CA GLY A 46 -20.25 -10.29 -20.99
C GLY A 46 -19.70 -11.65 -21.48
N ARG A 47 -20.25 -12.15 -22.62
CA ARG A 47 -19.86 -13.46 -23.21
C ARG A 47 -18.40 -13.54 -23.70
N ASN A 48 -17.67 -12.43 -23.76
CA ASN A 48 -16.28 -12.41 -24.23
C ASN A 48 -15.30 -12.61 -23.08
N ARG A 49 -14.30 -13.44 -23.30
CA ARG A 49 -13.17 -13.61 -22.34
C ARG A 49 -12.45 -12.28 -22.16
N LEU A 50 -12.25 -11.88 -20.93
CA LEU A 50 -11.44 -10.70 -20.61
C LEU A 50 -9.95 -10.98 -20.90
N SER A 51 -9.21 -9.94 -21.27
CA SER A 51 -7.74 -10.02 -21.24
C SER A 51 -7.25 -10.15 -19.81
N VAL A 52 -6.02 -10.63 -19.61
CA VAL A 52 -5.41 -10.72 -18.26
C VAL A 52 -5.49 -9.40 -17.53
N ALA A 53 -5.10 -8.30 -18.19
CA ALA A 53 -5.16 -6.96 -17.59
C ALA A 53 -6.58 -6.55 -17.18
N ALA A 54 -7.59 -6.83 -18.02
CA ALA A 54 -8.98 -6.52 -17.69
C ALA A 54 -9.54 -7.40 -16.55
N ALA A 55 -9.16 -8.68 -16.53
CA ALA A 55 -9.53 -9.62 -15.46
C ALA A 55 -8.90 -9.21 -14.12
N THR A 56 -7.61 -8.85 -14.14
CA THR A 56 -6.90 -8.36 -12.95
C THR A 56 -7.51 -7.04 -12.45
N ALA A 57 -7.83 -6.10 -13.34
CA ALA A 57 -8.47 -4.84 -12.97
C ALA A 57 -9.87 -5.07 -12.37
N HIS A 58 -10.65 -6.01 -12.93
CA HIS A 58 -11.95 -6.40 -12.37
C HIS A 58 -11.78 -7.01 -10.97
N ALA A 59 -10.85 -7.96 -10.82
CA ALA A 59 -10.57 -8.59 -9.53
C ALA A 59 -10.10 -7.57 -8.48
N ALA A 60 -9.26 -6.58 -8.86
CA ALA A 60 -8.85 -5.51 -7.96
C ALA A 60 -10.04 -4.66 -7.48
N CYS A 61 -10.98 -4.33 -8.37
CA CYS A 61 -12.20 -3.60 -8.00
C CYS A 61 -13.11 -4.41 -7.08
N THR A 62 -13.32 -5.70 -7.40
CA THR A 62 -14.14 -6.61 -6.57
C THR A 62 -13.50 -6.82 -5.19
N THR A 63 -12.19 -7.05 -5.15
CA THR A 63 -11.45 -7.16 -3.88
C THR A 63 -11.60 -5.90 -3.05
N ALA A 64 -11.44 -4.72 -3.66
CA ALA A 64 -11.57 -3.46 -2.94
C ALA A 64 -12.98 -3.26 -2.33
N GLU A 65 -14.03 -3.66 -3.05
CA GLU A 65 -15.40 -3.62 -2.56
C GLU A 65 -15.62 -4.62 -1.42
N ASP A 66 -15.19 -5.87 -1.60
CA ASP A 66 -15.40 -6.97 -0.64
C ASP A 66 -14.72 -6.71 0.71
N ILE A 67 -13.55 -6.06 0.71
CA ILE A 67 -12.80 -5.75 1.94
C ILE A 67 -13.04 -4.33 2.47
N GLY A 68 -13.86 -3.52 1.78
CA GLY A 68 -14.09 -2.11 2.13
C GLY A 68 -12.82 -1.26 2.04
N ALA A 69 -12.01 -1.43 0.99
CA ALA A 69 -10.77 -0.67 0.82
C ALA A 69 -11.04 0.81 0.56
N ASP A 70 -10.23 1.68 1.18
CA ASP A 70 -10.35 3.13 1.06
C ASP A 70 -9.91 3.63 -0.32
N ALA A 71 -8.93 2.95 -0.93
CA ALA A 71 -8.44 3.31 -2.27
C ALA A 71 -7.91 2.11 -3.06
N ILE A 72 -7.92 2.27 -4.40
CA ILE A 72 -7.24 1.39 -5.34
C ILE A 72 -6.05 2.17 -5.94
N LEU A 73 -4.83 1.72 -5.64
CA LEU A 73 -3.60 2.31 -6.15
C LEU A 73 -3.18 1.59 -7.43
N THR A 74 -3.24 2.27 -8.57
CA THR A 74 -2.90 1.69 -9.88
C THR A 74 -1.56 2.21 -10.35
N VAL A 75 -0.55 1.35 -10.44
CA VAL A 75 0.77 1.74 -10.95
C VAL A 75 0.89 1.40 -12.43
N SER A 76 1.18 2.40 -13.24
CA SER A 76 1.22 2.23 -14.70
C SER A 76 2.13 3.26 -15.38
N GLN A 77 2.90 2.83 -16.38
CA GLN A 77 3.71 3.75 -17.19
C GLN A 77 2.87 4.60 -18.16
N ARG A 78 1.89 3.99 -18.80
CA ARG A 78 1.05 4.61 -19.85
C ARG A 78 -0.39 4.83 -19.41
N GLY A 79 -0.72 4.65 -18.14
CA GLY A 79 -2.07 4.80 -17.62
C GLY A 79 -3.03 3.65 -17.94
N ILE A 80 -2.60 2.59 -18.65
CA ILE A 80 -3.49 1.50 -19.10
C ILE A 80 -4.15 0.78 -17.92
N THR A 81 -3.41 0.48 -16.85
CA THR A 81 -3.97 -0.15 -15.64
C THR A 81 -5.06 0.73 -15.03
N ALA A 82 -4.79 2.03 -14.88
CA ALA A 82 -5.74 2.99 -14.33
C ALA A 82 -7.02 3.10 -15.19
N GLN A 83 -6.89 3.15 -16.52
CA GLN A 83 -8.03 3.14 -17.45
C GLN A 83 -8.87 1.88 -17.31
N MET A 84 -8.23 0.71 -17.16
CA MET A 84 -8.94 -0.56 -16.99
C MET A 84 -9.73 -0.59 -15.68
N VAL A 85 -9.15 -0.10 -14.57
CA VAL A 85 -9.84 -0.01 -13.28
C VAL A 85 -10.96 1.02 -13.35
N SER A 86 -10.74 2.21 -13.88
CA SER A 86 -11.76 3.25 -14.08
C SER A 86 -12.97 2.75 -14.87
N ARG A 87 -12.77 1.85 -15.82
CA ARG A 87 -13.85 1.26 -16.62
C ARG A 87 -14.90 0.54 -15.77
N PHE A 88 -14.48 -0.12 -14.69
CA PHE A 88 -15.36 -0.86 -13.80
C PHE A 88 -16.12 0.04 -12.81
N ARG A 89 -15.75 1.32 -12.73
CA ARG A 89 -16.44 2.31 -11.86
C ARG A 89 -16.52 1.87 -10.40
N PRO A 90 -15.40 1.52 -9.74
CA PRO A 90 -15.41 1.14 -8.33
C PRO A 90 -15.91 2.28 -7.45
N ALA A 91 -16.44 1.96 -6.26
CA ALA A 91 -16.79 2.95 -5.25
C ALA A 91 -15.55 3.55 -4.58
N ALA A 92 -14.51 2.72 -4.38
CA ALA A 92 -13.23 3.16 -3.82
C ALA A 92 -12.52 4.18 -4.73
N THR A 93 -11.83 5.14 -4.11
CA THR A 93 -11.02 6.14 -4.83
C THR A 93 -9.91 5.46 -5.64
N VAL A 94 -9.82 5.78 -6.93
CA VAL A 94 -8.77 5.22 -7.81
C VAL A 94 -7.64 6.22 -7.97
N VAL A 95 -6.50 5.94 -7.35
CA VAL A 95 -5.27 6.73 -7.49
C VAL A 95 -4.44 6.15 -8.63
N ALA A 96 -4.20 6.96 -9.66
CA ALA A 96 -3.36 6.58 -10.80
C ALA A 96 -1.93 7.09 -10.58
N LEU A 97 -1.02 6.17 -10.21
CA LEU A 97 0.40 6.45 -9.98
C LEU A 97 1.18 6.27 -11.27
N LEU A 98 1.81 7.33 -11.73
CA LEU A 98 2.39 7.45 -13.06
C LEU A 98 3.85 7.93 -12.98
N LEU A 99 4.65 7.54 -13.96
CA LEU A 99 6.06 7.94 -14.02
C LEU A 99 6.29 9.19 -14.87
N ASP A 100 5.29 9.55 -15.69
CA ASP A 100 5.38 10.64 -16.65
C ASP A 100 4.30 11.71 -16.38
N PRO A 101 4.67 12.97 -16.12
CA PRO A 101 3.73 14.07 -15.92
C PRO A 101 2.80 14.33 -17.11
N GLN A 102 3.20 13.98 -18.34
CA GLN A 102 2.33 14.11 -19.50
C GLN A 102 1.19 13.09 -19.45
N VAL A 103 1.52 11.84 -19.11
CA VAL A 103 0.51 10.78 -18.92
C VAL A 103 -0.41 11.13 -17.74
N GLN A 104 0.14 11.69 -16.65
CA GLN A 104 -0.65 12.17 -15.51
C GLN A 104 -1.75 13.14 -15.96
N ARG A 105 -1.40 14.16 -16.75
CA ARG A 105 -2.39 15.13 -17.27
C ARG A 105 -3.45 14.49 -18.14
N GLN A 106 -3.07 13.51 -18.98
CA GLN A 106 -4.03 12.76 -19.80
C GLN A 106 -5.00 11.93 -18.98
N MET A 107 -4.53 11.32 -17.87
CA MET A 107 -5.37 10.51 -17.00
C MET A 107 -6.41 11.32 -16.23
N ALA A 108 -6.23 12.62 -16.06
CA ALA A 108 -7.24 13.50 -15.45
C ALA A 108 -8.58 13.57 -16.23
N LEU A 109 -8.59 13.16 -17.50
CA LEU A 109 -9.80 13.09 -18.32
C LEU A 109 -10.61 11.79 -18.13
N TYR A 110 -10.08 10.82 -17.37
CA TYR A 110 -10.77 9.55 -17.12
C TYR A 110 -11.58 9.62 -15.83
N TRP A 111 -12.74 8.99 -15.85
CA TRP A 111 -13.66 9.00 -14.74
C TRP A 111 -13.06 8.40 -13.46
N GLY A 112 -13.22 9.11 -12.35
CA GLY A 112 -12.87 8.63 -11.01
C GLY A 112 -11.38 8.39 -10.80
N LEU A 113 -10.50 8.87 -11.70
CA LEU A 113 -9.06 8.79 -11.50
C LEU A 113 -8.53 10.06 -10.83
N VAL A 114 -7.71 9.87 -9.82
CA VAL A 114 -6.87 10.90 -9.22
C VAL A 114 -5.43 10.62 -9.63
N PRO A 115 -4.92 11.26 -10.70
CA PRO A 115 -3.59 10.97 -11.22
C PRO A 115 -2.50 11.74 -10.47
N ILE A 116 -1.50 11.02 -9.98
CA ILE A 116 -0.29 11.57 -9.35
C ILE A 116 0.97 10.97 -9.97
N THR A 117 2.10 11.62 -9.79
CA THR A 117 3.40 11.07 -10.17
C THR A 117 4.04 10.33 -9.01
N MET A 118 4.85 9.31 -9.32
CA MET A 118 5.66 8.57 -8.35
C MET A 118 7.08 8.33 -8.90
N PRO A 119 8.08 8.11 -8.04
CA PRO A 119 9.41 7.67 -8.46
C PRO A 119 9.40 6.30 -9.13
N ARG A 120 10.46 6.00 -9.90
CA ARG A 120 10.66 4.65 -10.46
C ARG A 120 11.05 3.67 -9.36
N ALA A 121 10.47 2.49 -9.40
CA ALA A 121 10.82 1.37 -8.53
C ALA A 121 11.75 0.40 -9.26
N SER A 122 12.66 -0.24 -8.53
CA SER A 122 13.58 -1.27 -9.01
C SER A 122 13.09 -2.69 -8.74
N SER A 123 12.17 -2.86 -7.79
CA SER A 123 11.58 -4.15 -7.41
C SER A 123 10.06 -4.02 -7.22
N THR A 124 9.37 -5.16 -7.15
CA THR A 124 7.92 -5.20 -6.91
C THR A 124 7.56 -4.70 -5.51
N ASP A 125 8.35 -5.03 -4.50
CA ASP A 125 8.09 -4.57 -3.13
C ASP A 125 8.29 -3.05 -3.03
N GLN A 126 9.40 -2.55 -3.56
CA GLN A 126 9.64 -1.10 -3.64
C GLN A 126 8.54 -0.37 -4.41
N LEU A 127 7.97 -0.99 -5.46
CA LEU A 127 6.87 -0.39 -6.22
C LEU A 127 5.63 -0.19 -5.34
N VAL A 128 5.28 -1.18 -4.52
CA VAL A 128 4.15 -1.09 -3.59
C VAL A 128 4.41 -0.03 -2.52
N ASP A 129 5.59 -0.04 -1.91
CA ASP A 129 5.96 0.92 -0.86
C ASP A 129 5.93 2.37 -1.40
N LEU A 130 6.54 2.62 -2.56
CA LEU A 130 6.52 3.94 -3.20
C LEU A 130 5.11 4.36 -3.64
N ALA A 131 4.26 3.42 -4.08
CA ALA A 131 2.89 3.72 -4.44
C ALA A 131 2.08 4.21 -3.22
N ILE A 132 2.21 3.52 -2.09
CA ILE A 132 1.54 3.89 -0.83
C ILE A 132 2.08 5.22 -0.33
N GLN A 133 3.41 5.38 -0.28
CA GLN A 133 4.05 6.61 0.18
C GLN A 133 3.61 7.82 -0.67
N SER A 134 3.65 7.71 -2.00
CA SER A 134 3.25 8.81 -2.90
C SER A 134 1.78 9.18 -2.73
N ALA A 135 0.89 8.19 -2.53
CA ALA A 135 -0.52 8.44 -2.28
C ALA A 135 -0.75 9.12 -0.91
N GLN A 136 0.04 8.75 0.10
CA GLN A 136 -0.01 9.34 1.43
C GLN A 136 0.53 10.78 1.46
N GLU A 137 1.66 11.03 0.79
CA GLU A 137 2.24 12.39 0.63
C GLU A 137 1.29 13.33 -0.11
N ALA A 138 0.51 12.81 -1.08
CA ALA A 138 -0.53 13.54 -1.77
C ALA A 138 -1.82 13.73 -0.94
N GLY A 139 -1.91 13.19 0.28
CA GLY A 139 -3.09 13.27 1.15
C GLY A 139 -4.30 12.48 0.65
N LEU A 140 -4.09 11.51 -0.24
CA LEU A 140 -5.16 10.69 -0.84
C LEU A 140 -5.48 9.45 -0.01
N VAL A 141 -4.56 9.03 0.83
CA VAL A 141 -4.72 7.97 1.83
C VAL A 141 -4.03 8.39 3.12
N LYS A 142 -4.48 7.87 4.25
CA LYS A 142 -3.94 8.16 5.59
C LYS A 142 -3.51 6.88 6.30
N HIS A 143 -2.76 7.03 7.37
CA HIS A 143 -2.36 5.91 8.23
C HIS A 143 -3.59 5.11 8.69
N GLY A 144 -3.51 3.80 8.56
CA GLY A 144 -4.58 2.86 8.89
C GLY A 144 -5.52 2.52 7.73
N ASP A 145 -5.54 3.30 6.64
CA ASP A 145 -6.37 3.01 5.47
C ASP A 145 -5.98 1.68 4.82
N LEU A 146 -6.98 0.93 4.35
CA LEU A 146 -6.78 -0.30 3.61
C LEU A 146 -6.77 -0.01 2.11
N VAL A 147 -5.72 -0.43 1.40
CA VAL A 147 -5.58 -0.15 -0.03
C VAL A 147 -5.34 -1.41 -0.84
N VAL A 148 -5.85 -1.41 -2.07
CA VAL A 148 -5.58 -2.45 -3.07
C VAL A 148 -4.61 -1.87 -4.11
N VAL A 149 -3.40 -2.42 -4.18
CA VAL A 149 -2.38 -2.03 -5.16
C VAL A 149 -2.44 -2.96 -6.37
N THR A 150 -2.51 -2.41 -7.57
CA THR A 150 -2.46 -3.19 -8.82
C THR A 150 -1.44 -2.63 -9.80
N ALA A 151 -0.67 -3.53 -10.40
CA ALA A 151 0.44 -3.18 -11.29
C ALA A 151 0.72 -4.28 -12.33
N GLY A 152 1.59 -3.97 -13.28
CA GLY A 152 2.20 -4.95 -14.17
C GLY A 152 3.57 -5.40 -13.65
N VAL A 153 3.77 -6.71 -13.54
CA VAL A 153 5.04 -7.35 -13.16
C VAL A 153 5.51 -8.25 -14.30
N PRO A 154 6.80 -8.25 -14.67
CA PRO A 154 7.90 -7.47 -14.10
C PRO A 154 7.78 -5.97 -14.36
N VAL A 155 8.35 -5.19 -13.41
CA VAL A 155 8.35 -3.72 -13.46
C VAL A 155 9.00 -3.24 -14.76
N GLY A 156 8.38 -2.27 -15.43
CA GLY A 156 8.93 -1.69 -16.67
C GLY A 156 8.35 -2.26 -17.98
N ILE A 157 7.55 -3.33 -17.95
CA ILE A 157 6.85 -3.85 -19.13
C ILE A 157 5.42 -3.31 -19.18
N SER A 158 5.11 -2.52 -20.21
CA SER A 158 3.79 -1.87 -20.35
C SER A 158 2.72 -2.87 -20.80
N GLY A 159 1.51 -2.78 -20.20
CA GLY A 159 0.34 -3.57 -20.61
C GLY A 159 0.21 -4.94 -19.94
N THR A 160 1.05 -5.26 -18.96
CA THR A 160 1.08 -6.54 -18.25
C THR A 160 0.41 -6.50 -16.88
N THR A 161 -0.65 -5.71 -16.69
CA THR A 161 -1.35 -5.70 -15.38
C THR A 161 -1.74 -7.12 -14.96
N ASN A 162 -1.05 -7.67 -13.95
CA ASN A 162 -1.15 -9.07 -13.53
C ASN A 162 -0.92 -9.27 -12.02
N MET A 163 -0.82 -8.18 -11.26
CA MET A 163 -0.60 -8.21 -9.81
C MET A 163 -1.70 -7.46 -9.08
N ILE A 164 -2.16 -8.04 -7.97
CA ILE A 164 -2.98 -7.40 -6.95
C ILE A 164 -2.31 -7.65 -5.60
N ARG A 165 -2.18 -6.60 -4.81
CA ARG A 165 -1.66 -6.69 -3.43
C ARG A 165 -2.54 -5.84 -2.52
N ILE A 166 -2.94 -6.40 -1.38
CA ILE A 166 -3.64 -5.68 -0.33
C ILE A 166 -2.59 -5.18 0.65
N ALA A 167 -2.71 -3.93 1.08
CA ALA A 167 -1.81 -3.33 2.04
C ALA A 167 -2.57 -2.34 2.93
N GLN A 168 -2.08 -2.14 4.15
CA GLN A 168 -2.55 -1.09 5.04
C GLN A 168 -1.56 0.08 5.03
N VAL A 169 -2.03 1.29 4.86
CA VAL A 169 -1.20 2.51 4.83
C VAL A 169 -0.59 2.76 6.21
N GLY A 170 0.75 2.88 6.25
CA GLY A 170 1.47 2.95 7.53
C GLY A 170 1.41 1.65 8.32
N GLY A 171 0.80 0.61 7.77
CA GLY A 171 0.79 -0.74 8.32
C GLY A 171 2.12 -1.44 8.02
N SER A 172 2.62 -2.09 9.04
CA SER A 172 3.85 -2.85 9.15
C SER A 172 5.07 -2.32 8.36
N LEU A 173 5.97 -1.69 9.06
CA LEU A 173 7.32 -1.41 8.59
C LEU A 173 8.02 -2.70 8.16
N VAL A 174 7.64 -3.83 8.77
CA VAL A 174 8.11 -5.18 8.46
C VAL A 174 6.97 -6.18 8.61
N ASN A 175 6.75 -7.01 7.59
CA ASN A 175 5.94 -8.23 7.65
C ASN A 175 6.86 -9.43 7.78
N ALA A 176 6.68 -10.22 8.84
CA ALA A 176 7.58 -11.30 9.19
C ALA A 176 6.85 -12.38 10.00
N ILE A 177 7.57 -13.31 10.57
CA ILE A 177 6.99 -14.38 11.39
C ILE A 177 7.01 -13.96 12.85
N GLY A 178 5.85 -13.77 13.45
CA GLY A 178 5.73 -13.54 14.89
C GLY A 178 5.85 -14.82 15.68
N VAL A 179 6.54 -14.75 16.81
CA VAL A 179 6.71 -15.86 17.76
C VAL A 179 5.97 -15.52 19.05
N GLY A 180 4.89 -16.25 19.31
CA GLY A 180 3.95 -15.96 20.40
C GLY A 180 2.82 -15.02 19.98
N SER A 181 2.11 -14.45 20.96
CA SER A 181 0.95 -13.58 20.73
C SER A 181 1.07 -12.23 21.46
N GLN A 182 2.25 -11.88 21.92
CA GLN A 182 2.48 -10.68 22.71
C GLN A 182 2.63 -9.43 21.83
N ILE A 183 2.31 -8.29 22.43
CA ILE A 183 2.51 -6.97 21.82
C ILE A 183 3.39 -6.15 22.78
N ALA A 184 4.38 -5.47 22.24
CA ALA A 184 5.17 -4.48 22.95
C ALA A 184 5.49 -3.28 22.07
N SER A 185 5.78 -2.15 22.70
CA SER A 185 6.13 -0.92 21.99
C SER A 185 7.38 -0.30 22.61
N GLY A 186 8.18 0.35 21.77
CA GLY A 186 9.41 1.03 22.18
C GLY A 186 10.13 1.66 21.00
N PRO A 187 11.16 2.45 21.26
CA PRO A 187 12.01 2.97 20.20
C PRO A 187 12.86 1.85 19.56
N LEU A 188 13.06 1.91 18.27
CA LEU A 188 13.92 0.98 17.53
C LEU A 188 15.38 1.24 17.87
N CYS A 189 16.09 0.20 18.30
CA CYS A 189 17.54 0.16 18.36
C CYS A 189 18.07 -0.78 17.27
N ILE A 190 18.64 -0.20 16.21
CA ILE A 190 19.10 -0.96 15.04
C ILE A 190 20.57 -1.25 15.17
N CYS A 191 20.91 -2.54 15.32
CA CYS A 191 22.26 -3.02 15.39
C CYS A 191 22.54 -3.91 14.17
N ARG A 192 23.46 -3.47 13.32
CA ARG A 192 23.86 -4.23 12.11
C ARG A 192 24.81 -5.37 12.43
N THR A 193 25.52 -5.27 13.54
CA THR A 193 26.37 -6.31 14.12
C THR A 193 26.02 -6.48 15.58
N LEU A 194 26.36 -7.62 16.18
CA LEU A 194 26.12 -7.85 17.60
C LEU A 194 27.02 -6.97 18.50
N GLU A 195 28.14 -6.52 17.96
CA GLU A 195 29.10 -5.64 18.62
C GLU A 195 28.56 -4.21 18.81
N ASP A 196 27.57 -3.81 17.99
CA ASP A 196 26.89 -2.51 18.14
C ASP A 196 25.99 -2.42 19.37
N ILE A 197 25.52 -3.56 19.90
CA ILE A 197 24.50 -3.61 20.95
C ILE A 197 24.94 -2.92 22.23
N PRO A 198 26.13 -3.17 22.78
CA PRO A 198 26.55 -2.53 24.05
C PRO A 198 26.60 -1.00 24.00
N GLU A 199 26.85 -0.43 22.82
CA GLU A 199 27.00 1.01 22.64
C GLU A 199 25.68 1.73 22.37
N LYS A 200 24.72 1.06 21.68
CA LYS A 200 23.50 1.68 21.19
C LYS A 200 22.27 1.37 22.01
N PHE A 201 22.20 0.16 22.57
CA PHE A 201 20.99 -0.36 23.19
C PHE A 201 20.70 0.27 24.55
N HIS A 202 19.44 0.67 24.76
CA HIS A 202 18.92 1.10 26.04
C HIS A 202 17.79 0.15 26.52
N PRO A 203 17.68 -0.08 27.86
CA PRO A 203 16.58 -0.89 28.39
C PRO A 203 15.21 -0.36 27.95
N GLY A 204 14.37 -1.26 27.41
CA GLY A 204 13.05 -0.89 26.88
C GLY A 204 13.01 -0.64 25.37
N ASP A 205 14.15 -0.68 24.68
CA ASP A 205 14.19 -0.58 23.22
C ASP A 205 13.65 -1.85 22.55
N VAL A 206 13.15 -1.70 21.34
CA VAL A 206 12.91 -2.78 20.39
C VAL A 206 14.22 -3.06 19.66
N LEU A 207 14.87 -4.15 19.99
CA LEU A 207 16.19 -4.52 19.42
C LEU A 207 16.01 -5.15 18.03
N VAL A 208 16.63 -4.55 17.01
CA VAL A 208 16.64 -5.04 15.63
C VAL A 208 18.04 -5.51 15.27
N VAL A 209 18.17 -6.81 14.95
CA VAL A 209 19.46 -7.46 14.70
C VAL A 209 19.36 -8.45 13.53
N PRO A 210 20.47 -8.74 12.82
CA PRO A 210 20.46 -9.76 11.78
C PRO A 210 20.27 -11.17 12.36
N TYR A 211 20.84 -11.46 13.52
CA TYR A 211 20.72 -12.73 14.24
C TYR A 211 21.05 -12.53 15.72
N THR A 212 20.84 -13.55 16.55
CA THR A 212 21.25 -13.54 17.97
C THR A 212 22.09 -14.76 18.33
N ASN A 213 22.86 -14.64 19.42
CA ASN A 213 23.59 -15.73 20.04
C ASN A 213 23.54 -15.60 21.59
N ASN A 214 24.19 -16.53 22.31
CA ASN A 214 24.18 -16.54 23.76
C ASN A 214 24.88 -15.32 24.41
N GLU A 215 25.77 -14.66 23.68
CA GLU A 215 26.54 -13.52 24.21
C GLU A 215 25.63 -12.30 24.43
N VAL A 216 24.58 -12.15 23.60
CA VAL A 216 23.67 -11.00 23.65
C VAL A 216 22.48 -11.19 24.61
N LEU A 217 22.38 -12.33 25.31
CA LEU A 217 21.31 -12.61 26.28
C LEU A 217 21.05 -11.52 27.32
N PRO A 218 22.08 -10.83 27.90
CA PRO A 218 21.86 -9.77 28.88
C PRO A 218 21.00 -8.62 28.32
N TRP A 219 21.17 -8.28 27.05
CA TRP A 219 20.41 -7.21 26.38
C TRP A 219 19.03 -7.68 25.94
N LEU A 220 18.91 -8.94 25.45
CA LEU A 220 17.62 -9.50 25.09
C LEU A 220 16.63 -9.51 26.27
N ARG A 221 17.12 -9.72 27.49
CA ARG A 221 16.31 -9.66 28.71
C ARG A 221 15.73 -8.28 28.98
N GLN A 222 16.44 -7.22 28.58
CA GLN A 222 16.07 -5.83 28.82
C GLN A 222 15.29 -5.22 27.65
N ALA A 223 15.28 -5.85 26.49
CA ALA A 223 14.54 -5.40 25.30
C ALA A 223 13.03 -5.44 25.54
N ALA A 224 12.30 -4.47 25.00
CA ALA A 224 10.84 -4.50 24.95
C ALA A 224 10.35 -5.59 23.99
N ALA A 225 10.99 -5.70 22.83
CA ALA A 225 10.77 -6.73 21.83
C ALA A 225 12.05 -6.98 21.03
N ILE A 226 12.09 -8.08 20.29
CA ILE A 226 13.24 -8.47 19.46
C ILE A 226 12.75 -8.69 18.04
N VAL A 227 13.45 -8.09 17.07
CA VAL A 227 13.20 -8.25 15.63
C VAL A 227 14.49 -8.79 14.99
N SER A 228 14.41 -9.94 14.33
CA SER A 228 15.57 -10.60 13.72
C SER A 228 15.34 -10.92 12.25
N GLU A 229 16.41 -10.86 11.46
CA GLU A 229 16.41 -11.24 10.04
C GLU A 229 16.56 -12.75 9.84
N GLU A 230 16.77 -13.54 10.92
CA GLU A 230 16.86 -15.00 10.85
C GLU A 230 15.61 -15.60 10.22
N ALA A 231 15.77 -16.38 9.14
CA ALA A 231 14.71 -16.82 8.26
C ALA A 231 13.75 -17.90 8.82
N SER A 232 14.04 -18.47 10.00
CA SER A 232 13.28 -19.60 10.56
C SER A 232 12.65 -19.28 11.90
N ALA A 233 11.45 -19.81 12.13
CA ALA A 233 10.80 -19.77 13.45
C ALA A 233 11.48 -20.69 14.50
N ASP A 234 12.41 -21.57 14.08
CA ASP A 234 13.19 -22.45 14.96
C ASP A 234 14.60 -21.90 15.24
N CYS A 235 14.83 -20.61 14.93
CA CYS A 235 16.13 -19.97 15.14
C CYS A 235 16.43 -19.67 16.62
N HIS A 236 17.66 -19.25 16.90
CA HIS A 236 18.08 -18.89 18.25
C HIS A 236 17.23 -17.77 18.83
N THR A 237 16.96 -16.70 18.05
CA THR A 237 16.14 -15.57 18.49
C THR A 237 14.74 -16.00 18.92
N ALA A 238 14.09 -16.85 18.14
CA ALA A 238 12.76 -17.39 18.45
C ALA A 238 12.75 -18.20 19.76
N THR A 239 13.69 -19.12 19.87
CA THR A 239 13.82 -20.01 21.07
C THR A 239 14.07 -19.19 22.34
N VAL A 240 15.01 -18.26 22.28
CA VAL A 240 15.36 -17.41 23.43
C VAL A 240 14.20 -16.45 23.77
N GLY A 241 13.54 -15.88 22.77
CA GLY A 241 12.39 -15.00 23.00
C GLY A 241 11.27 -15.69 23.74
N LEU A 242 10.92 -16.93 23.35
CA LEU A 242 9.94 -17.75 24.06
C LEU A 242 10.36 -18.04 25.52
N LEU A 243 11.64 -18.42 25.75
CA LEU A 243 12.16 -18.68 27.09
C LEU A 243 12.14 -17.43 27.97
N LEU A 244 12.42 -16.26 27.43
CA LEU A 244 12.40 -14.99 28.15
C LEU A 244 11.01 -14.37 28.25
N ASN A 245 10.01 -14.98 27.63
CA ASN A 245 8.64 -14.45 27.52
C ASN A 245 8.62 -13.04 26.92
N LYS A 246 9.37 -12.83 25.83
CA LYS A 246 9.48 -11.55 25.11
C LYS A 246 8.78 -11.62 23.77
N PRO A 247 8.18 -10.53 23.29
CA PRO A 247 7.70 -10.44 21.91
C PRO A 247 8.87 -10.56 20.94
N VAL A 248 8.73 -11.49 20.00
CA VAL A 248 9.77 -11.74 18.99
C VAL A 248 9.16 -11.81 17.60
N ILE A 249 9.82 -11.18 16.66
CA ILE A 249 9.56 -11.30 15.23
C ILE A 249 10.85 -11.79 14.55
N VAL A 250 10.72 -12.84 13.73
CA VAL A 250 11.81 -13.43 12.93
C VAL A 250 11.44 -13.38 11.45
N ALA A 251 12.38 -13.71 10.57
CA ALA A 251 12.25 -13.58 9.12
C ALA A 251 11.95 -12.13 8.65
N ALA A 252 12.37 -11.15 9.43
CA ALA A 252 12.24 -9.74 9.13
C ALA A 252 13.29 -9.28 8.10
N SER A 253 13.16 -9.75 6.85
CA SER A 253 14.16 -9.55 5.80
C SER A 253 14.55 -8.08 5.63
N ASP A 254 15.88 -7.81 5.66
CA ASP A 254 16.45 -6.47 5.55
C ASP A 254 15.95 -5.44 6.60
N ALA A 255 15.42 -5.89 7.75
CA ALA A 255 14.91 -5.02 8.80
C ALA A 255 15.96 -4.00 9.27
N THR A 256 17.21 -4.43 9.41
CA THR A 256 18.33 -3.55 9.81
C THR A 256 18.66 -2.44 8.80
N ARG A 257 18.18 -2.56 7.55
CA ARG A 257 18.36 -1.56 6.48
C ARG A 257 17.09 -0.75 6.23
N ARG A 258 15.92 -1.38 6.37
CA ARG A 258 14.61 -0.79 6.04
C ARG A 258 14.06 0.07 7.16
N LEU A 259 14.31 -0.32 8.41
CA LEU A 259 13.86 0.42 9.58
C LEU A 259 14.79 1.61 9.86
N LYS A 260 14.23 2.61 10.54
CA LYS A 260 14.97 3.81 10.93
C LYS A 260 15.17 3.81 12.45
N ASP A 261 16.43 3.92 12.86
CA ASP A 261 16.86 3.95 14.26
C ASP A 261 16.14 5.05 15.07
N GLY A 262 15.79 4.77 16.32
CA GLY A 262 15.07 5.69 17.21
C GLY A 262 13.59 5.87 16.90
N THR A 263 13.03 5.28 15.83
CA THR A 263 11.59 5.36 15.55
C THR A 263 10.81 4.58 16.60
N PHE A 264 9.78 5.19 17.19
CA PHE A 264 8.90 4.51 18.14
C PHE A 264 7.93 3.61 17.40
N VAL A 265 7.90 2.30 17.74
CA VAL A 265 7.12 1.28 17.03
C VAL A 265 6.34 0.40 17.99
N SER A 266 5.33 -0.28 17.47
CA SER A 266 4.64 -1.39 18.10
C SER A 266 4.97 -2.70 17.38
N VAL A 267 5.33 -3.73 18.14
CA VAL A 267 5.64 -5.08 17.68
C VAL A 267 4.48 -5.99 18.05
N ASP A 268 3.73 -6.47 17.06
CA ASP A 268 2.60 -7.39 17.23
C ASP A 268 2.98 -8.79 16.73
N CYS A 269 3.29 -9.69 17.66
CA CYS A 269 3.71 -11.05 17.32
C CYS A 269 2.57 -11.89 16.77
N ALA A 270 1.31 -11.67 17.20
CA ALA A 270 0.18 -12.45 16.69
C ALA A 270 -0.02 -12.22 15.18
N ARG A 271 0.28 -11.02 14.71
CA ARG A 271 0.18 -10.63 13.29
C ARG A 271 1.52 -10.70 12.55
N GLY A 272 2.64 -10.85 13.24
CA GLY A 272 3.98 -10.85 12.68
C GLY A 272 4.37 -9.49 12.07
N ILE A 273 3.97 -8.38 12.69
CA ILE A 273 4.19 -7.02 12.16
C ILE A 273 4.89 -6.10 13.14
N VAL A 274 5.70 -5.20 12.59
CA VAL A 274 6.26 -4.00 13.26
C VAL A 274 5.61 -2.78 12.59
N GLN A 275 4.95 -1.94 13.36
CA GLN A 275 4.19 -0.78 12.86
C GLN A 275 4.46 0.48 13.69
#